data_35791c883f2c8ef65b5d7831c89b1df4
#
_entry.id   35791c883f2c8ef65b5d7831c89b1df4
#
_cell.length_a   1.000
_cell.length_b   1.000
_cell.length_c   1.000
_cell.angle_alpha   90.00
_cell.angle_beta   90.00
_cell.angle_gamma   90.00
#
_symmetry.space_group_name_H-M   'P 1'
#
loop_
_entity.id
_entity.type
_entity.pdbx_description
1 polymer ?
#
loop_
_entity_poly.entity_id
_entity_poly.type
_entity_poly.pdbx_seq_one_letter_code
_entity_poly.pdbx_strand_id
1 'polypeptide(L)'
;KGTEEEPYIIKSLEDMNSLSESVADGNSYKGVYFKLSSDIDLSDNKEFSSIGYWDGLKSNDNGEWWESEKNRAFEGVFDGNGFSVKNAILYAENNYFGLFSYIGKNGVVKNLNIDSTNRLTAHNNVRKIAALAGINLGTIENCTNSADFGFTASNVTYLAGIVGENYGIVTGCVNNSNMISAGNSKSGIVGENYGTVRKSENNGYLSNSGNVGGITIENRNGKGQALLFIDDYADLSVNGEISECVNNGAISGKYDVGGIVAENYSCGKIENCANPQVFACYFDNFCFRLPEENSHNVTSPKMYQNCHDNA
;
A
#
# COMPACT_ATOMS: atom_id res chain seq x y z
N LYS A 1 -27.22 -3.24 -11.37
CA LYS A 1 -27.48 -4.58 -10.80
C LYS A 1 -26.30 -5.18 -10.04
N GLY A 2 -25.13 -4.56 -10.17
CA GLY A 2 -23.94 -4.98 -9.43
C GLY A 2 -23.27 -6.24 -9.99
N THR A 3 -23.52 -6.61 -11.25
CA THR A 3 -22.79 -7.66 -11.97
C THR A 3 -21.66 -7.05 -12.79
N GLU A 4 -20.79 -7.88 -13.34
CA GLU A 4 -19.70 -7.41 -14.20
C GLU A 4 -20.21 -6.71 -15.47
N GLU A 5 -21.28 -7.24 -16.08
CA GLU A 5 -21.89 -6.67 -17.28
C GLU A 5 -22.73 -5.42 -16.97
N GLU A 6 -23.29 -5.35 -15.75
CA GLU A 6 -24.15 -4.24 -15.30
C GLU A 6 -23.73 -3.75 -13.90
N PRO A 7 -22.53 -3.14 -13.77
CA PRO A 7 -22.02 -2.68 -12.49
C PRO A 7 -22.86 -1.53 -11.93
N TYR A 8 -22.79 -1.34 -10.62
CA TYR A 8 -23.25 -0.07 -10.01
C TYR A 8 -22.34 1.07 -10.47
N ILE A 9 -22.96 2.14 -10.97
CA ILE A 9 -22.22 3.28 -11.48
C ILE A 9 -22.02 4.30 -10.35
N ILE A 10 -20.76 4.65 -10.13
CA ILE A 10 -20.32 5.71 -9.22
C ILE A 10 -19.95 6.93 -10.08
N LYS A 11 -20.61 8.06 -9.86
CA LYS A 11 -20.44 9.28 -10.66
C LYS A 11 -20.39 10.58 -9.84
N SER A 12 -20.54 10.49 -8.53
CA SER A 12 -20.61 11.65 -7.64
C SER A 12 -20.01 11.37 -6.26
N LEU A 13 -19.77 12.44 -5.50
CA LEU A 13 -19.43 12.40 -4.09
C LEU A 13 -20.50 11.63 -3.27
N GLU A 14 -21.78 11.84 -3.58
CA GLU A 14 -22.87 11.16 -2.88
C GLU A 14 -22.82 9.64 -3.06
N ASP A 15 -22.51 9.16 -4.28
CA ASP A 15 -22.34 7.73 -4.55
C ASP A 15 -21.15 7.16 -3.76
N MET A 16 -20.03 7.90 -3.69
CA MET A 16 -18.85 7.48 -2.92
C MET A 16 -19.15 7.43 -1.42
N ASN A 17 -19.84 8.42 -0.88
CA ASN A 17 -20.25 8.44 0.52
C ASN A 17 -21.20 7.29 0.83
N SER A 18 -22.20 7.05 -0.03
CA SER A 18 -23.13 5.94 0.12
C SER A 18 -22.44 4.58 0.13
N LEU A 19 -21.41 4.40 -0.70
CA LEU A 19 -20.59 3.18 -0.68
C LEU A 19 -19.82 3.05 0.65
N SER A 20 -19.16 4.13 1.10
CA SER A 20 -18.40 4.13 2.34
C SER A 20 -19.30 3.83 3.56
N GLU A 21 -20.42 4.52 3.68
CA GLU A 21 -21.40 4.31 4.76
C GLU A 21 -21.95 2.88 4.76
N SER A 22 -22.30 2.36 3.59
CA SER A 22 -22.84 1.00 3.47
C SER A 22 -21.81 -0.07 3.86
N VAL A 23 -20.52 0.11 3.53
CA VAL A 23 -19.47 -0.80 4.00
C VAL A 23 -19.27 -0.67 5.52
N ALA A 24 -19.32 0.55 6.06
CA ALA A 24 -19.27 0.78 7.50
C ALA A 24 -20.42 0.10 8.26
N ASP A 25 -21.61 0.01 7.64
CA ASP A 25 -22.79 -0.70 8.16
C ASP A 25 -22.66 -2.24 8.04
N GLY A 26 -21.59 -2.76 7.43
CA GLY A 26 -21.29 -4.18 7.37
C GLY A 26 -21.57 -4.85 6.02
N ASN A 27 -21.93 -4.10 4.97
CA ASN A 27 -22.10 -4.65 3.62
C ASN A 27 -20.74 -4.80 2.94
N SER A 28 -20.17 -6.00 2.91
CA SER A 28 -18.85 -6.23 2.30
C SER A 28 -18.86 -6.16 0.76
N TYR A 29 -20.02 -6.28 0.13
CA TYR A 29 -20.19 -6.28 -1.33
C TYR A 29 -19.46 -7.39 -2.07
N LYS A 30 -19.22 -8.54 -1.44
CA LYS A 30 -18.59 -9.69 -2.08
C LYS A 30 -19.30 -10.08 -3.38
N GLY A 31 -18.55 -10.11 -4.49
CA GLY A 31 -19.06 -10.44 -5.82
C GLY A 31 -19.89 -9.34 -6.49
N VAL A 32 -19.93 -8.13 -5.93
CA VAL A 32 -20.64 -6.97 -6.48
C VAL A 32 -19.66 -6.06 -7.18
N TYR A 33 -20.04 -5.53 -8.35
CA TYR A 33 -19.22 -4.69 -9.20
C TYR A 33 -19.67 -3.22 -9.16
N PHE A 34 -18.69 -2.34 -8.98
CA PHE A 34 -18.82 -0.89 -9.04
C PHE A 34 -17.90 -0.35 -10.13
N LYS A 35 -18.33 0.70 -10.83
CA LYS A 35 -17.54 1.31 -11.89
C LYS A 35 -17.70 2.81 -11.91
N LEU A 36 -16.59 3.54 -12.00
CA LEU A 36 -16.62 4.97 -12.23
C LEU A 36 -17.06 5.29 -13.66
N SER A 37 -17.90 6.31 -13.82
CA SER A 37 -18.30 6.85 -15.14
C SER A 37 -17.75 8.25 -15.42
N SER A 38 -17.11 8.87 -14.44
CA SER A 38 -16.44 10.18 -14.50
C SER A 38 -15.44 10.31 -13.37
N ASP A 39 -14.60 11.34 -13.43
CA ASP A 39 -13.83 11.76 -12.26
C ASP A 39 -14.76 12.11 -11.10
N ILE A 40 -14.35 11.78 -9.89
CA ILE A 40 -15.08 12.07 -8.66
C ILE A 40 -14.40 13.21 -7.94
N ASP A 41 -15.11 14.34 -7.82
CA ASP A 41 -14.66 15.50 -7.05
C ASP A 41 -15.18 15.41 -5.61
N LEU A 42 -14.25 15.35 -4.65
CA LEU A 42 -14.55 15.25 -3.23
C LEU A 42 -14.39 16.60 -2.48
N SER A 43 -14.30 17.74 -3.19
CA SER A 43 -14.06 19.07 -2.60
C SER A 43 -15.12 19.53 -1.60
N ASP A 44 -16.37 19.10 -1.79
CA ASP A 44 -17.47 19.43 -0.89
C ASP A 44 -17.49 18.60 0.40
N ASN A 45 -16.66 17.56 0.46
CA ASN A 45 -16.48 16.74 1.65
C ASN A 45 -15.16 17.11 2.33
N LYS A 46 -15.23 17.80 3.45
CA LYS A 46 -14.03 18.27 4.16
C LYS A 46 -13.12 17.13 4.62
N GLU A 47 -13.72 15.98 4.93
CA GLU A 47 -13.02 14.78 5.38
C GLU A 47 -13.76 13.57 4.83
N PHE A 48 -13.25 12.97 3.75
CA PHE A 48 -13.84 11.76 3.20
C PHE A 48 -13.60 10.59 4.13
N SER A 49 -14.67 9.90 4.51
CA SER A 49 -14.56 8.67 5.29
C SER A 49 -14.05 7.53 4.42
N SER A 50 -12.95 6.93 4.82
CA SER A 50 -12.34 5.78 4.14
C SER A 50 -13.35 4.65 3.95
N ILE A 51 -13.28 3.97 2.80
CA ILE A 51 -14.11 2.77 2.54
C ILE A 51 -13.53 1.60 3.34
N GLY A 52 -14.35 1.03 4.22
CA GLY A 52 -13.94 -0.05 5.12
C GLY A 52 -13.25 0.44 6.40
N TYR A 53 -12.97 -0.50 7.29
CA TYR A 53 -12.31 -0.22 8.57
C TYR A 53 -11.56 -1.46 9.07
N TRP A 54 -10.31 -1.29 9.51
CA TRP A 54 -9.50 -2.34 10.11
C TRP A 54 -9.14 -2.00 11.55
N ASP A 55 -9.73 -2.71 12.52
CA ASP A 55 -9.43 -2.62 13.96
C ASP A 55 -8.37 -3.64 14.41
N GLY A 56 -7.94 -4.51 13.49
CA GLY A 56 -6.91 -5.50 13.74
C GLY A 56 -7.45 -6.87 14.14
N LEU A 57 -6.52 -7.67 14.66
CA LEU A 57 -6.78 -8.99 15.22
C LEU A 57 -6.87 -8.92 16.74
N LYS A 58 -7.63 -9.83 17.32
CA LYS A 58 -7.75 -10.04 18.75
C LYS A 58 -7.22 -11.42 19.10
N SER A 59 -6.76 -11.60 20.32
CA SER A 59 -6.34 -12.89 20.83
C SER A 59 -6.73 -13.04 22.30
N ASN A 60 -6.81 -14.29 22.78
CA ASN A 60 -7.00 -14.62 24.18
C ASN A 60 -5.70 -15.20 24.79
N ASP A 61 -5.73 -15.47 26.08
CA ASP A 61 -4.61 -16.03 26.83
C ASP A 61 -4.27 -17.49 26.39
N ASN A 62 -5.17 -18.16 25.67
CA ASN A 62 -4.95 -19.50 25.12
C ASN A 62 -4.25 -19.49 23.74
N GLY A 63 -3.94 -18.31 23.19
CA GLY A 63 -3.29 -18.18 21.89
C GLY A 63 -4.23 -18.32 20.70
N GLU A 64 -5.54 -18.27 20.90
CA GLU A 64 -6.53 -18.23 19.81
C GLU A 64 -6.60 -16.81 19.25
N TRP A 65 -6.67 -16.69 17.92
CA TRP A 65 -6.73 -15.42 17.20
C TRP A 65 -8.02 -15.33 16.39
N TRP A 66 -8.59 -14.13 16.33
CA TRP A 66 -9.76 -13.83 15.48
C TRP A 66 -9.75 -12.37 15.02
N GLU A 67 -10.51 -12.07 13.98
CA GLU A 67 -10.73 -10.69 13.57
C GLU A 67 -11.56 -9.91 14.59
N SER A 68 -11.27 -8.62 14.72
CA SER A 68 -12.14 -7.74 15.48
C SER A 68 -13.54 -7.68 14.84
N GLU A 69 -14.57 -7.77 15.65
CA GLU A 69 -15.96 -7.60 15.20
C GLU A 69 -16.23 -6.21 14.60
N LYS A 70 -15.32 -5.27 14.80
CA LYS A 70 -15.38 -3.92 14.22
C LYS A 70 -14.81 -3.86 12.81
N ASN A 71 -14.10 -4.88 12.34
CA ASN A 71 -13.57 -4.90 11.00
C ASN A 71 -14.69 -4.81 9.97
N ARG A 72 -14.47 -4.00 8.93
CA ARG A 72 -15.41 -3.76 7.83
C ARG A 72 -14.64 -3.83 6.53
N ALA A 73 -14.66 -4.98 5.88
CA ALA A 73 -13.93 -5.21 4.64
C ALA A 73 -14.75 -4.76 3.43
N PHE A 74 -14.10 -4.12 2.47
CA PHE A 74 -14.62 -4.04 1.11
C PHE A 74 -14.18 -5.31 0.35
N GLU A 75 -15.13 -6.09 -0.14
CA GLU A 75 -14.89 -7.33 -0.88
C GLU A 75 -15.49 -7.32 -2.29
N GLY A 76 -16.00 -6.18 -2.75
CA GLY A 76 -16.49 -5.99 -4.10
C GLY A 76 -15.37 -5.74 -5.12
N VAL A 77 -15.75 -5.55 -6.37
CA VAL A 77 -14.87 -5.07 -7.43
C VAL A 77 -15.14 -3.59 -7.67
N PHE A 78 -14.14 -2.74 -7.44
CA PHE A 78 -14.19 -1.31 -7.71
C PHE A 78 -13.29 -0.99 -8.91
N ASP A 79 -13.91 -0.71 -10.06
CA ASP A 79 -13.21 -0.35 -11.29
C ASP A 79 -13.23 1.17 -11.48
N GLY A 80 -12.09 1.81 -11.28
CA GLY A 80 -11.90 3.24 -11.55
C GLY A 80 -12.03 3.61 -13.02
N ASN A 81 -11.99 2.61 -13.94
CA ASN A 81 -12.18 2.81 -15.38
C ASN A 81 -11.27 3.90 -15.98
N GLY A 82 -10.11 4.15 -15.36
CA GLY A 82 -9.16 5.19 -15.73
C GLY A 82 -9.50 6.60 -15.23
N PHE A 83 -10.62 6.77 -14.52
CA PHE A 83 -11.00 8.04 -13.91
C PHE A 83 -10.27 8.27 -12.58
N SER A 84 -10.36 9.51 -12.11
CA SER A 84 -9.65 10.00 -10.93
C SER A 84 -10.59 10.35 -9.78
N VAL A 85 -10.10 10.12 -8.55
CA VAL A 85 -10.61 10.79 -7.35
C VAL A 85 -9.80 12.06 -7.14
N LYS A 86 -10.47 13.20 -6.90
CA LYS A 86 -9.89 14.55 -6.83
C LYS A 86 -10.33 15.32 -5.60
N ASN A 87 -9.49 16.27 -5.18
CA ASN A 87 -9.78 17.27 -4.16
C ASN A 87 -10.16 16.71 -2.78
N ALA A 88 -9.83 15.44 -2.50
CA ALA A 88 -10.06 14.85 -1.19
C ALA A 88 -9.06 15.35 -0.16
N ILE A 89 -9.55 15.63 1.04
CA ILE A 89 -8.73 15.67 2.25
C ILE A 89 -8.90 14.34 2.94
N LEU A 90 -7.88 13.49 2.81
CA LEU A 90 -7.85 12.18 3.44
C LEU A 90 -7.15 12.32 4.80
N TYR A 91 -7.92 12.28 5.88
CA TYR A 91 -7.41 12.45 7.23
C TYR A 91 -7.36 11.13 7.99
N ALA A 92 -6.16 10.64 8.26
CA ALA A 92 -5.94 9.38 8.95
C ALA A 92 -6.07 9.52 10.47
N GLU A 93 -7.15 9.05 11.04
CA GLU A 93 -7.36 8.92 12.49
C GLU A 93 -6.98 7.54 13.02
N ASN A 94 -7.00 6.52 12.16
CA ASN A 94 -6.80 5.12 12.50
C ASN A 94 -5.48 4.57 11.95
N ASN A 95 -5.02 3.46 12.53
CA ASN A 95 -3.72 2.85 12.23
C ASN A 95 -3.57 2.33 10.79
N TYR A 96 -4.67 2.08 10.10
CA TYR A 96 -4.68 1.60 8.72
C TYR A 96 -5.59 2.50 7.90
N PHE A 97 -5.00 3.28 7.02
CA PHE A 97 -5.75 4.32 6.33
C PHE A 97 -5.32 4.49 4.87
N GLY A 98 -6.30 4.79 4.04
CA GLY A 98 -6.22 5.12 2.63
C GLY A 98 -7.61 5.48 2.11
N LEU A 99 -7.79 5.65 0.82
CA LEU A 99 -9.14 5.78 0.23
C LEU A 99 -10.00 4.56 0.61
N PHE A 100 -9.37 3.38 0.65
CA PHE A 100 -9.87 2.14 1.25
C PHE A 100 -9.07 1.86 2.53
N SER A 101 -9.72 1.79 3.69
CA SER A 101 -9.02 1.38 4.92
C SER A 101 -8.73 -0.12 4.90
N TYR A 102 -9.67 -0.93 4.43
CA TYR A 102 -9.55 -2.39 4.39
C TYR A 102 -10.15 -2.99 3.11
N ILE A 103 -9.30 -3.58 2.29
CA ILE A 103 -9.69 -4.41 1.15
C ILE A 103 -9.60 -5.87 1.59
N GLY A 104 -10.74 -6.56 1.64
CA GLY A 104 -10.82 -7.95 2.06
C GLY A 104 -10.35 -8.91 0.96
N LYS A 105 -10.27 -10.22 1.29
CA LYS A 105 -9.69 -11.27 0.45
C LYS A 105 -10.30 -11.36 -0.97
N ASN A 106 -11.59 -11.08 -1.11
CA ASN A 106 -12.28 -11.12 -2.40
C ASN A 106 -12.33 -9.74 -3.08
N GLY A 107 -11.88 -8.69 -2.39
CA GLY A 107 -11.92 -7.31 -2.89
C GLY A 107 -10.94 -7.08 -4.03
N VAL A 108 -11.38 -6.32 -5.02
CA VAL A 108 -10.54 -5.88 -6.14
C VAL A 108 -10.71 -4.37 -6.34
N VAL A 109 -9.61 -3.63 -6.33
CA VAL A 109 -9.60 -2.21 -6.71
C VAL A 109 -8.68 -2.07 -7.92
N LYS A 110 -9.22 -1.56 -9.03
CA LYS A 110 -8.45 -1.50 -10.28
C LYS A 110 -8.69 -0.23 -11.07
N ASN A 111 -7.70 0.12 -11.92
CA ASN A 111 -7.77 1.21 -12.91
C ASN A 111 -8.17 2.55 -12.30
N LEU A 112 -7.77 2.85 -11.07
CA LEU A 112 -8.14 4.05 -10.32
C LEU A 112 -6.95 5.00 -10.20
N ASN A 113 -7.19 6.29 -10.43
CA ASN A 113 -6.20 7.32 -10.23
C ASN A 113 -6.52 8.14 -8.97
N ILE A 114 -5.54 8.32 -8.10
CA ILE A 114 -5.57 9.27 -7.00
C ILE A 114 -4.84 10.54 -7.46
N ASP A 115 -5.59 11.58 -7.78
CA ASP A 115 -5.08 12.82 -8.39
C ASP A 115 -4.21 13.64 -7.43
N SER A 116 -3.34 14.48 -7.99
CA SER A 116 -2.43 15.36 -7.24
C SER A 116 -3.11 16.45 -6.42
N THR A 117 -4.38 16.70 -6.65
CA THR A 117 -5.19 17.62 -5.85
C THR A 117 -5.64 17.04 -4.52
N ASN A 118 -5.52 15.71 -4.35
CA ASN A 118 -5.79 15.07 -3.07
C ASN A 118 -4.67 15.34 -2.08
N ARG A 119 -5.04 15.54 -0.83
CA ARG A 119 -4.10 15.71 0.26
C ARG A 119 -4.30 14.65 1.33
N LEU A 120 -3.25 13.91 1.60
CA LEU A 120 -3.22 12.95 2.68
C LEU A 120 -2.60 13.60 3.92
N THR A 121 -3.30 13.52 5.06
CA THR A 121 -2.83 14.01 6.36
C THR A 121 -3.13 12.97 7.44
N ALA A 122 -2.54 13.11 8.62
CA ALA A 122 -2.75 12.15 9.69
C ALA A 122 -2.72 12.79 11.08
N HIS A 123 -3.42 12.18 12.00
CA HIS A 123 -3.23 12.39 13.43
C HIS A 123 -1.90 11.78 13.89
N ASN A 124 -1.38 12.23 15.05
CA ASN A 124 -0.17 11.66 15.62
C ASN A 124 -0.37 10.18 16.01
N ASN A 125 0.71 9.38 15.87
CA ASN A 125 0.75 7.95 16.23
C ASN A 125 -0.07 6.99 15.36
N VAL A 126 -0.35 7.36 14.11
CA VAL A 126 -0.95 6.44 13.13
C VAL A 126 0.14 5.58 12.48
N ARG A 127 -0.16 4.33 12.16
CA ARG A 127 0.90 3.39 11.78
C ARG A 127 1.06 3.19 10.28
N LYS A 128 0.03 2.78 9.57
CA LYS A 128 0.13 2.28 8.19
C LYS A 128 -0.79 3.07 7.30
N ILE A 129 -0.23 4.04 6.62
CA ILE A 129 -0.96 4.99 5.79
C ILE A 129 -0.49 4.88 4.35
N ALA A 130 -1.45 4.88 3.44
CA ALA A 130 -1.19 4.98 2.02
C ALA A 130 -2.30 5.74 1.31
N ALA A 131 -2.07 6.19 0.08
CA ALA A 131 -3.09 6.92 -0.64
C ALA A 131 -4.30 6.03 -1.01
N LEU A 132 -4.04 4.77 -1.40
CA LEU A 132 -5.11 3.88 -1.88
C LEU A 132 -5.65 2.96 -0.78
N ALA A 133 -4.80 2.19 -0.11
CA ALA A 133 -5.29 1.23 0.88
C ALA A 133 -4.44 1.16 2.16
N GLY A 134 -5.09 1.11 3.33
CA GLY A 134 -4.44 0.86 4.61
C GLY A 134 -3.92 -0.56 4.71
N ILE A 135 -4.80 -1.54 4.52
CA ILE A 135 -4.48 -2.98 4.45
C ILE A 135 -5.16 -3.63 3.25
N ASN A 136 -4.43 -4.48 2.53
CA ASN A 136 -4.92 -5.22 1.38
C ASN A 136 -4.74 -6.73 1.56
N LEU A 137 -5.84 -7.49 1.56
CA LEU A 137 -5.86 -8.95 1.48
C LEU A 137 -6.32 -9.44 0.09
N GLY A 138 -6.85 -8.54 -0.74
CA GLY A 138 -7.39 -8.81 -2.07
C GLY A 138 -6.41 -8.44 -3.20
N THR A 139 -6.92 -7.79 -4.22
CA THR A 139 -6.12 -7.38 -5.39
C THR A 139 -6.24 -5.88 -5.66
N ILE A 140 -5.09 -5.24 -5.86
CA ILE A 140 -4.99 -3.86 -6.36
C ILE A 140 -4.25 -3.91 -7.69
N GLU A 141 -4.88 -3.40 -8.74
CA GLU A 141 -4.36 -3.52 -10.10
C GLU A 141 -4.44 -2.21 -10.88
N ASN A 142 -3.34 -1.85 -11.55
CA ASN A 142 -3.27 -0.70 -12.48
C ASN A 142 -3.76 0.62 -11.85
N CYS A 143 -3.45 0.86 -10.59
CA CYS A 143 -3.80 2.08 -9.89
C CYS A 143 -2.62 3.06 -9.84
N THR A 144 -2.92 4.36 -9.91
CA THR A 144 -1.91 5.43 -9.86
C THR A 144 -2.14 6.33 -8.67
N ASN A 145 -1.07 6.66 -7.96
CA ASN A 145 -1.07 7.68 -6.92
C ASN A 145 -0.23 8.88 -7.31
N SER A 146 -0.83 10.07 -7.20
CA SER A 146 -0.16 11.37 -7.33
C SER A 146 -0.48 12.32 -6.17
N ALA A 147 -1.17 11.86 -5.12
CA ALA A 147 -1.62 12.68 -4.00
C ALA A 147 -0.47 13.39 -3.28
N ASP A 148 -0.74 14.56 -2.71
CA ASP A 148 0.17 15.27 -1.82
C ASP A 148 0.16 14.66 -0.41
N PHE A 149 1.32 14.23 0.06
CA PHE A 149 1.53 13.76 1.43
C PHE A 149 1.95 14.92 2.34
N GLY A 150 1.01 15.82 2.59
CA GLY A 150 1.22 17.04 3.38
C GLY A 150 1.29 16.82 4.90
N PHE A 151 2.05 15.82 5.37
CA PHE A 151 2.14 15.52 6.79
C PHE A 151 2.92 16.56 7.58
N THR A 152 2.28 17.07 8.64
CA THR A 152 2.94 17.75 9.75
C THR A 152 3.03 16.83 10.99
N ALA A 153 2.39 15.66 10.95
CA ALA A 153 2.35 14.72 12.08
C ALA A 153 3.72 14.06 12.31
N SER A 154 4.22 14.18 13.50
CA SER A 154 5.32 13.36 14.01
C SER A 154 4.78 11.97 14.39
N ASN A 155 5.47 10.88 14.03
CA ASN A 155 5.15 9.50 14.42
C ASN A 155 4.15 8.73 13.54
N VAL A 156 4.12 8.96 12.24
CA VAL A 156 3.59 7.98 11.29
C VAL A 156 4.65 6.91 11.07
N THR A 157 4.36 5.64 11.39
CA THR A 157 5.38 4.58 11.34
C THR A 157 5.75 4.19 9.92
N TYR A 158 4.74 3.91 9.08
CA TYR A 158 4.90 3.54 7.67
C TYR A 158 4.02 4.40 6.78
N LEU A 159 4.63 4.98 5.77
CA LEU A 159 3.96 5.78 4.75
C LEU A 159 4.28 5.18 3.37
N ALA A 160 3.24 4.77 2.66
CA ALA A 160 3.38 4.14 1.35
C ALA A 160 2.57 4.86 0.27
N GLY A 161 3.01 4.77 -0.98
CA GLY A 161 2.29 5.38 -2.09
C GLY A 161 0.95 4.71 -2.37
N ILE A 162 0.89 3.37 -2.29
CA ILE A 162 -0.29 2.58 -2.68
C ILE A 162 -0.90 1.84 -1.50
N VAL A 163 -0.13 1.06 -0.75
CA VAL A 163 -0.65 0.19 0.32
C VAL A 163 0.20 0.26 1.57
N GLY A 164 -0.42 0.43 2.75
CA GLY A 164 0.28 0.40 4.03
C GLY A 164 0.79 -1.00 4.39
N GLU A 165 -0.06 -2.01 4.29
CA GLU A 165 0.26 -3.43 4.56
C GLU A 165 -0.42 -4.35 3.55
N ASN A 166 0.35 -5.22 2.89
CA ASN A 166 -0.13 -6.08 1.83
C ASN A 166 0.03 -7.57 2.15
N TYR A 167 -1.08 -8.30 2.16
CA TYR A 167 -1.14 -9.77 2.17
C TYR A 167 -1.65 -10.35 0.85
N GLY A 168 -2.24 -9.53 -0.01
CA GLY A 168 -2.79 -9.90 -1.30
C GLY A 168 -1.85 -9.61 -2.46
N ILE A 169 -2.41 -9.11 -3.54
CA ILE A 169 -1.69 -8.81 -4.79
C ILE A 169 -1.74 -7.31 -5.07
N VAL A 170 -0.58 -6.72 -5.35
CA VAL A 170 -0.44 -5.36 -5.90
C VAL A 170 0.29 -5.48 -7.23
N THR A 171 -0.35 -5.10 -8.34
CA THR A 171 0.22 -5.29 -9.67
C THR A 171 -0.04 -4.10 -10.59
N GLY A 172 0.98 -3.70 -11.38
CA GLY A 172 0.85 -2.62 -12.37
C GLY A 172 0.58 -1.24 -11.76
N CYS A 173 0.87 -1.03 -10.48
CA CYS A 173 0.60 0.22 -9.80
C CYS A 173 1.76 1.21 -9.91
N VAL A 174 1.43 2.51 -9.95
CA VAL A 174 2.41 3.58 -10.13
C VAL A 174 2.28 4.61 -9.02
N ASN A 175 3.39 4.95 -8.38
CA ASN A 175 3.47 6.09 -7.47
C ASN A 175 4.26 7.23 -8.12
N ASN A 176 3.60 8.37 -8.33
CA ASN A 176 4.21 9.61 -8.81
C ASN A 176 4.40 10.65 -7.70
N SER A 177 3.94 10.34 -6.48
CA SER A 177 3.95 11.27 -5.37
C SER A 177 5.31 11.39 -4.71
N ASN A 178 5.75 12.61 -4.45
CA ASN A 178 6.92 12.89 -3.63
C ASN A 178 6.56 12.80 -2.14
N MET A 179 7.33 12.05 -1.36
CA MET A 179 7.13 11.90 0.08
C MET A 179 8.35 12.44 0.84
N ILE A 180 8.30 13.73 1.14
CA ILE A 180 9.39 14.45 1.82
C ILE A 180 9.03 14.90 3.24
N SER A 181 7.81 14.59 3.69
CA SER A 181 7.26 14.98 5.00
C SER A 181 7.88 14.22 6.17
N ALA A 182 7.62 14.69 7.38
CA ALA A 182 7.96 13.96 8.61
C ALA A 182 7.24 12.60 8.66
N GLY A 183 7.88 11.59 9.23
CA GLY A 183 7.39 10.21 9.31
C GLY A 183 8.58 9.26 9.36
N ASN A 184 8.44 8.09 9.98
CA ASN A 184 9.61 7.28 10.28
C ASN A 184 10.12 6.41 9.12
N SER A 185 9.22 5.86 8.30
CA SER A 185 9.63 5.02 7.16
C SER A 185 8.75 5.26 5.95
N LYS A 186 9.32 5.18 4.75
CA LYS A 186 8.63 5.48 3.49
C LYS A 186 8.91 4.47 2.40
N SER A 187 7.90 4.23 1.56
CA SER A 187 8.03 3.44 0.34
C SER A 187 7.17 3.98 -0.80
N GLY A 188 7.62 3.71 -2.01
CA GLY A 188 6.87 4.11 -3.19
C GLY A 188 5.56 3.36 -3.36
N ILE A 189 5.54 2.05 -3.07
CA ILE A 189 4.37 1.19 -3.35
C ILE A 189 3.76 0.61 -2.07
N VAL A 190 4.49 -0.20 -1.31
CA VAL A 190 3.96 -0.93 -0.15
C VAL A 190 4.81 -0.70 1.09
N GLY A 191 4.19 -0.46 2.25
CA GLY A 191 4.89 -0.35 3.53
C GLY A 191 5.47 -1.70 3.96
N GLU A 192 4.62 -2.61 4.41
CA GLU A 192 4.98 -4.00 4.72
C GLU A 192 4.35 -4.96 3.72
N ASN A 193 5.16 -5.82 3.10
CA ASN A 193 4.70 -6.80 2.14
C ASN A 193 4.86 -8.23 2.65
N TYR A 194 3.75 -8.93 2.78
CA TYR A 194 3.65 -10.37 3.03
C TYR A 194 3.10 -11.13 1.82
N GLY A 195 2.49 -10.41 0.87
CA GLY A 195 1.90 -10.92 -0.36
C GLY A 195 2.80 -10.71 -1.58
N THR A 196 2.19 -10.41 -2.71
CA THR A 196 2.87 -10.20 -3.99
C THR A 196 2.80 -8.75 -4.44
N VAL A 197 3.95 -8.17 -4.79
CA VAL A 197 4.06 -6.86 -5.47
C VAL A 197 4.79 -7.09 -6.80
N ARG A 198 4.14 -6.75 -7.91
CA ARG A 198 4.74 -6.98 -9.22
C ARG A 198 4.41 -5.88 -10.22
N LYS A 199 5.30 -5.69 -11.22
CA LYS A 199 5.11 -4.77 -12.35
C LYS A 199 4.72 -3.36 -11.89
N SER A 200 5.19 -2.95 -10.72
CA SER A 200 4.85 -1.68 -10.10
C SER A 200 6.03 -0.73 -10.11
N GLU A 201 5.74 0.58 -10.13
CA GLU A 201 6.74 1.59 -10.41
C GLU A 201 6.65 2.76 -9.41
N ASN A 202 7.79 3.16 -8.86
CA ASN A 202 7.90 4.40 -8.10
C ASN A 202 8.68 5.44 -8.89
N ASN A 203 8.03 6.57 -9.18
CA ASN A 203 8.60 7.74 -9.83
C ASN A 203 8.84 8.90 -8.85
N GLY A 204 8.23 8.81 -7.64
CA GLY A 204 8.30 9.86 -6.64
C GLY A 204 9.62 9.89 -5.88
N TYR A 205 10.06 11.08 -5.49
CA TYR A 205 11.17 11.26 -4.57
C TYR A 205 10.75 10.90 -3.13
N LEU A 206 11.53 10.03 -2.51
CA LEU A 206 11.30 9.57 -1.13
C LEU A 206 12.43 10.05 -0.22
N SER A 207 12.12 10.85 0.79
CA SER A 207 13.13 11.33 1.74
C SER A 207 12.65 11.25 3.18
N ASN A 208 13.51 10.76 4.07
CA ASN A 208 13.14 10.59 5.47
C ASN A 208 14.34 10.52 6.43
N SER A 209 14.01 10.60 7.73
CA SER A 209 14.91 10.28 8.86
C SER A 209 14.88 8.83 9.31
N GLY A 210 14.06 7.97 8.67
CA GLY A 210 13.91 6.53 8.95
C GLY A 210 14.37 5.65 7.79
N ASN A 211 13.74 4.47 7.66
CA ASN A 211 13.98 3.53 6.58
C ASN A 211 13.28 3.98 5.30
N VAL A 212 13.91 3.77 4.15
CA VAL A 212 13.34 4.14 2.85
C VAL A 212 13.53 3.02 1.85
N GLY A 213 12.43 2.48 1.34
CA GLY A 213 12.43 1.51 0.25
C GLY A 213 11.79 2.07 -1.02
N GLY A 214 12.45 1.96 -2.16
CA GLY A 214 11.90 2.47 -3.42
C GLY A 214 10.56 1.85 -3.78
N ILE A 215 10.39 0.56 -3.53
CA ILE A 215 9.13 -0.18 -3.71
C ILE A 215 8.51 -0.53 -2.37
N THR A 216 9.28 -1.11 -1.44
CA THR A 216 8.77 -1.61 -0.16
C THR A 216 9.73 -1.28 0.98
N ILE A 217 9.22 -0.91 2.16
CA ILE A 217 10.05 -0.75 3.36
C ILE A 217 10.48 -2.15 3.81
N GLU A 218 9.52 -3.03 4.09
CA GLU A 218 9.78 -4.37 4.59
C GLU A 218 9.13 -5.43 3.71
N ASN A 219 9.91 -6.39 3.24
CA ASN A 219 9.43 -7.58 2.56
C ASN A 219 9.61 -8.78 3.48
N ARG A 220 8.51 -9.43 3.87
CA ARG A 220 8.49 -10.41 4.94
C ARG A 220 8.01 -11.77 4.45
N ASN A 221 8.67 -12.83 4.90
CA ASN A 221 8.13 -14.18 4.83
C ASN A 221 7.22 -14.39 6.06
N GLY A 222 5.96 -14.72 5.83
CA GLY A 222 4.90 -14.64 6.83
C GLY A 222 4.76 -15.80 7.80
N LYS A 223 5.77 -16.64 7.99
CA LYS A 223 5.74 -17.63 9.08
C LYS A 223 5.70 -16.88 10.41
N GLY A 224 4.57 -16.97 11.11
CA GLY A 224 4.36 -16.32 12.41
C GLY A 224 3.38 -15.14 12.39
N GLN A 225 2.75 -14.85 11.27
CA GLN A 225 1.69 -13.84 11.22
C GLN A 225 0.41 -14.35 11.88
N ALA A 226 -0.14 -13.57 12.79
CA ALA A 226 -1.39 -13.90 13.47
C ALA A 226 -2.56 -14.14 12.50
N LEU A 227 -2.55 -13.48 11.33
CA LEU A 227 -3.57 -13.65 10.31
C LEU A 227 -3.70 -15.10 9.81
N LEU A 228 -2.60 -15.87 9.78
CA LEU A 228 -2.59 -17.27 9.36
C LEU A 228 -3.21 -18.25 10.35
N PHE A 229 -3.43 -17.82 11.58
CA PHE A 229 -4.12 -18.63 12.59
C PHE A 229 -5.64 -18.52 12.50
N ILE A 230 -6.14 -17.73 11.54
CA ILE A 230 -7.57 -17.60 11.27
C ILE A 230 -7.87 -18.46 10.03
N ASP A 231 -8.76 -19.43 10.17
CA ASP A 231 -9.08 -20.42 9.12
C ASP A 231 -9.44 -19.77 7.77
N ASP A 232 -10.14 -18.65 7.78
CA ASP A 232 -10.54 -17.92 6.58
C ASP A 232 -9.35 -17.36 5.77
N TYR A 233 -8.17 -17.29 6.36
CA TYR A 233 -6.95 -16.75 5.76
C TYR A 233 -5.82 -17.78 5.61
N ALA A 234 -6.05 -19.02 6.00
CA ALA A 234 -5.03 -20.09 5.97
C ALA A 234 -4.45 -20.37 4.56
N ASP A 235 -5.15 -19.98 3.51
CA ASP A 235 -4.73 -20.13 2.11
C ASP A 235 -4.05 -18.86 1.53
N LEU A 236 -3.93 -17.77 2.29
CA LEU A 236 -3.16 -16.62 1.85
C LEU A 236 -1.68 -17.00 1.72
N SER A 237 -1.12 -16.73 0.55
CA SER A 237 0.33 -16.77 0.38
C SER A 237 0.95 -15.62 1.17
N VAL A 238 1.80 -15.95 2.12
CA VAL A 238 2.43 -14.95 3.00
C VAL A 238 3.94 -14.97 2.88
N ASN A 239 4.42 -15.35 1.70
CA ASN A 239 5.82 -15.23 1.34
C ASN A 239 5.99 -13.97 0.51
N GLY A 240 6.44 -12.89 1.14
CA GLY A 240 6.64 -11.62 0.45
C GLY A 240 7.41 -11.79 -0.85
N GLU A 241 6.76 -11.53 -1.96
CA GLU A 241 7.34 -11.60 -3.30
C GLU A 241 7.28 -10.23 -3.99
N ILE A 242 8.42 -9.79 -4.53
CA ILE A 242 8.53 -8.55 -5.31
C ILE A 242 9.18 -8.89 -6.63
N SER A 243 8.49 -8.62 -7.73
CA SER A 243 9.01 -8.96 -9.06
C SER A 243 8.68 -7.91 -10.12
N GLU A 244 9.58 -7.75 -11.09
CA GLU A 244 9.41 -6.87 -12.24
C GLU A 244 9.07 -5.40 -11.84
N CYS A 245 9.53 -4.95 -10.68
CA CYS A 245 9.27 -3.61 -10.16
C CYS A 245 10.42 -2.66 -10.48
N VAL A 246 10.11 -1.38 -10.64
CA VAL A 246 11.10 -0.35 -10.99
C VAL A 246 10.99 0.82 -10.02
N ASN A 247 12.12 1.25 -9.46
CA ASN A 247 12.20 2.51 -8.74
C ASN A 247 12.97 3.54 -9.57
N ASN A 248 12.24 4.48 -10.19
CA ASN A 248 12.81 5.61 -10.92
C ASN A 248 13.00 6.86 -10.03
N GLY A 249 12.36 6.87 -8.85
CA GLY A 249 12.45 7.98 -7.92
C GLY A 249 13.78 7.99 -7.15
N ALA A 250 14.32 9.15 -6.91
CA ALA A 250 15.44 9.31 -6.00
C ALA A 250 15.00 8.99 -4.57
N ILE A 251 15.88 8.36 -3.78
CA ILE A 251 15.60 8.03 -2.38
C ILE A 251 16.71 8.54 -1.47
N SER A 252 16.33 8.96 -0.26
CA SER A 252 17.25 9.42 0.78
C SER A 252 16.72 9.04 2.15
N GLY A 253 17.51 8.38 2.97
CA GLY A 253 17.13 7.93 4.31
C GLY A 253 18.29 7.96 5.29
N LYS A 254 17.98 7.80 6.58
CA LYS A 254 18.98 7.82 7.65
C LYS A 254 19.41 6.43 8.10
N TYR A 255 18.52 5.45 8.01
CA TYR A 255 18.78 4.07 8.46
C TYR A 255 18.83 3.13 7.25
N ASP A 256 17.95 2.14 7.17
CA ASP A 256 17.98 1.20 6.05
C ASP A 256 17.39 1.83 4.79
N VAL A 257 18.18 1.87 3.73
CA VAL A 257 17.81 2.49 2.46
C VAL A 257 18.04 1.50 1.33
N GLY A 258 16.99 1.14 0.64
CA GLY A 258 17.04 0.20 -0.46
C GLY A 258 16.32 0.70 -1.71
N GLY A 259 16.95 0.59 -2.88
CA GLY A 259 16.36 0.98 -4.16
C GLY A 259 15.05 0.27 -4.47
N ILE A 260 14.91 -0.95 -4.03
CA ILE A 260 13.70 -1.76 -4.12
C ILE A 260 13.13 -1.99 -2.73
N VAL A 261 13.88 -2.59 -1.82
CA VAL A 261 13.45 -2.95 -0.47
C VAL A 261 14.44 -2.42 0.54
N ALA A 262 13.98 -1.77 1.62
CA ALA A 262 14.86 -1.35 2.72
C ALA A 262 15.29 -2.56 3.56
N GLU A 263 14.33 -3.41 3.97
CA GLU A 263 14.58 -4.58 4.80
C GLU A 263 13.88 -5.83 4.23
N ASN A 264 14.63 -6.90 3.94
CA ASN A 264 14.09 -8.17 3.45
C ASN A 264 14.23 -9.25 4.52
N TYR A 265 13.15 -9.51 5.25
CA TYR A 265 13.11 -10.46 6.35
C TYR A 265 12.82 -11.89 5.90
N SER A 266 13.48 -12.86 6.55
CA SER A 266 13.27 -14.28 6.30
C SER A 266 13.37 -14.65 4.81
N CYS A 267 14.24 -13.98 4.08
CA CYS A 267 14.51 -14.21 2.66
C CYS A 267 13.28 -14.15 1.75
N GLY A 268 12.44 -13.15 1.93
CA GLY A 268 11.38 -12.81 0.96
C GLY A 268 11.96 -12.70 -0.46
N LYS A 269 11.19 -13.10 -1.46
CA LYS A 269 11.66 -13.22 -2.85
C LYS A 269 11.70 -11.86 -3.54
N ILE A 270 12.79 -11.54 -4.22
CA ILE A 270 12.94 -10.33 -5.03
C ILE A 270 13.55 -10.72 -6.37
N GLU A 271 12.87 -10.46 -7.49
CA GLU A 271 13.28 -10.88 -8.83
C GLU A 271 13.07 -9.80 -9.88
N ASN A 272 13.97 -9.69 -10.83
CA ASN A 272 13.83 -8.88 -12.04
C ASN A 272 13.43 -7.40 -11.77
N CYS A 273 13.88 -6.84 -10.66
CA CYS A 273 13.61 -5.46 -10.28
C CYS A 273 14.76 -4.55 -10.68
N ALA A 274 14.45 -3.29 -10.97
CA ALA A 274 15.42 -2.30 -11.38
C ALA A 274 15.37 -1.03 -10.53
N ASN A 275 16.54 -0.46 -10.23
CA ASN A 275 16.68 0.85 -9.61
C ASN A 275 17.78 1.63 -10.34
N PRO A 276 17.41 2.42 -11.36
CA PRO A 276 18.37 3.17 -12.16
C PRO A 276 18.92 4.42 -11.46
N GLN A 277 18.37 4.82 -10.31
CA GLN A 277 18.76 6.04 -9.61
C GLN A 277 19.95 5.86 -8.67
N VAL A 278 20.67 6.94 -8.41
CA VAL A 278 21.77 7.00 -7.44
C VAL A 278 21.21 7.27 -6.05
N PHE A 279 21.72 6.54 -5.06
CA PHE A 279 21.37 6.75 -3.65
C PHE A 279 22.19 7.87 -3.02
N ALA A 280 21.56 8.67 -2.16
CA ALA A 280 22.24 9.48 -1.17
C ALA A 280 21.99 8.87 0.23
N CYS A 281 23.00 8.27 0.81
CA CYS A 281 22.97 7.79 2.20
C CYS A 281 23.72 8.76 3.11
N TYR A 282 23.12 9.13 4.22
CA TYR A 282 23.67 10.15 5.12
C TYR A 282 24.46 9.61 6.32
N PHE A 283 24.69 8.30 6.47
CA PHE A 283 25.59 7.71 7.48
C PHE A 283 26.05 6.29 7.13
N ASP A 284 27.21 5.94 7.61
CA ASP A 284 28.16 4.85 7.43
C ASP A 284 27.66 3.39 7.34
N ASN A 285 26.59 3.05 6.65
CA ASN A 285 26.29 1.64 6.36
C ASN A 285 25.81 1.45 4.92
N PHE A 286 26.79 1.12 4.07
CA PHE A 286 26.67 0.46 2.77
C PHE A 286 25.60 0.93 1.77
N CYS A 287 25.92 1.99 1.04
CA CYS A 287 25.28 2.32 -0.22
C CYS A 287 26.08 1.76 -1.38
N PHE A 288 25.49 0.95 -2.24
CA PHE A 288 26.13 0.46 -3.45
C PHE A 288 25.55 1.14 -4.69
N ARG A 289 26.43 1.70 -5.50
CA ARG A 289 26.17 2.10 -6.87
C ARG A 289 26.30 0.88 -7.78
N LEU A 290 25.28 0.59 -8.59
CA LEU A 290 25.45 -0.33 -9.71
C LEU A 290 26.28 0.37 -10.79
N PRO A 291 27.27 -0.32 -11.44
CA PRO A 291 27.97 0.23 -12.58
C PRO A 291 27.03 0.46 -13.75
N GLU A 292 27.25 1.54 -14.49
CA GLU A 292 26.44 1.96 -15.66
C GLU A 292 26.55 1.04 -16.89
N GLU A 293 27.31 -0.05 -16.84
CA GLU A 293 27.53 -0.93 -17.99
C GLU A 293 26.81 -2.27 -17.80
N ASN A 294 25.78 -2.50 -18.61
CA ASN A 294 25.06 -3.72 -18.97
C ASN A 294 23.60 -3.80 -18.52
N SER A 295 22.75 -3.14 -19.28
CA SER A 295 21.28 -3.23 -19.17
C SER A 295 20.67 -4.52 -19.75
N HIS A 296 21.45 -5.56 -19.99
CA HIS A 296 20.98 -6.86 -20.47
C HIS A 296 21.63 -7.98 -19.63
N ASN A 297 20.81 -8.64 -18.83
CA ASN A 297 21.17 -9.71 -17.88
C ASN A 297 21.79 -9.21 -16.55
N VAL A 298 20.99 -8.54 -15.74
CA VAL A 298 21.32 -8.39 -14.32
C VAL A 298 20.92 -9.68 -13.59
N THR A 299 21.79 -10.69 -13.68
CA THR A 299 21.90 -11.67 -12.61
C THR A 299 22.36 -10.89 -11.38
N SER A 300 21.49 -10.75 -10.42
CA SER A 300 21.61 -10.05 -9.15
C SER A 300 23.06 -9.67 -8.76
N PRO A 301 23.41 -8.37 -8.67
CA PRO A 301 24.52 -8.00 -7.81
C PRO A 301 24.09 -8.47 -6.42
N LYS A 302 25.04 -9.05 -5.68
CA LYS A 302 24.78 -9.53 -4.32
C LYS A 302 24.16 -8.40 -3.51
N MET A 303 22.80 -8.34 -3.48
CA MET A 303 22.11 -7.67 -2.42
C MET A 303 22.55 -8.39 -1.14
N TYR A 304 23.11 -7.66 -0.19
CA TYR A 304 23.33 -8.22 1.12
C TYR A 304 21.96 -8.55 1.68
N GLN A 305 21.61 -9.79 1.52
CA GLN A 305 20.47 -10.43 2.12
C GLN A 305 20.81 -10.57 3.60
N ASN A 306 20.44 -9.60 4.41
CA ASN A 306 20.39 -9.83 5.85
C ASN A 306 19.18 -10.73 6.10
N CYS A 307 19.38 -12.03 5.87
CA CYS A 307 18.45 -13.05 6.33
C CYS A 307 18.67 -13.16 7.85
N HIS A 308 17.86 -12.47 8.64
CA HIS A 308 17.83 -12.72 10.08
C HIS A 308 16.99 -13.98 10.31
N ASP A 309 17.67 -15.11 10.49
CA ASP A 309 17.08 -16.33 11.02
C ASP A 309 16.74 -16.08 12.49
N ASN A 310 15.47 -15.78 12.77
CA ASN A 310 14.95 -15.94 14.12
C ASN A 310 14.60 -17.42 14.29
N ALA A 311 15.50 -18.16 14.98
CA ALA A 311 15.29 -19.51 15.49
C ALA A 311 14.24 -19.52 16.62
#